data_a6a53bfc4021665ad03a49a45becdd99
#
_entry.id   a6a53bfc4021665ad03a49a45becdd99
#
_cell.length_a   1.000
_cell.length_b   1.000
_cell.length_c   1.000
_cell.angle_alpha   90.00
_cell.angle_beta   90.00
_cell.angle_gamma   90.00
#
_symmetry.space_group_name_H-M   'P 1'
#
loop_
_entity.id
_entity.type
_entity.pdbx_description
1 polymer ?
#
loop_
_entity_poly.entity_id
_entity_poly.type
_entity_poly.pdbx_seq_one_letter_code
_entity_poly.pdbx_strand_id
1 'polypeptide(L)'
;MSNCELKPARVFEQFAEINKIPRPSKHEERMIEYLQDFGKKHGFETETDETGNVIIRKPATKGHENAPTLILQSHMDMVCDKLVDVDIDFLKDSIQTYVDGEWLKAKGTTLGADDGIGCAIELAILDSDDIEHGPLECVFTRDEETSLTGAMGMKAGFMKGDMLVNLDSEDEGQIFISCAGGKTTSAKFTFEREEAPAGYFFLKASIKGLKGGHSGDDINKKRANAIKILSRFLYMEQDKMDLRLAQFNSGKLHNAIPRDGVIVFAVPANEKETVRVDWNIFTANVEEEFHVTDTAMEFGLESTDAEAVIAKECSTRFIRCMQAIDNGVFAMCQDEALAWMVETSNNVASVITSENEINIVASQRSNVMSNLENETNTIKAVFELAGAEVKMSDGYPAWKMNPDSKLTKVAVESYKKLFGKEPIVKGIHAGLECGLFSERYPNLDMVSFGPTLRDVHTPDERLHIPTVQMVWDHLLDIMKNL
;
A
#
# COMPACT_ATOMS: atom_id res chain seq x y z
N MET A 1 13.25 34.91 0.93
CA MET A 1 12.56 33.69 0.53
C MET A 1 12.02 33.96 -0.86
N SER A 2 12.55 33.31 -1.89
CA SER A 2 12.00 33.43 -3.24
C SER A 2 10.61 32.80 -3.19
N ASN A 3 9.54 33.61 -3.41
CA ASN A 3 8.22 33.06 -3.71
C ASN A 3 8.38 32.27 -5.00
N CYS A 4 8.54 30.95 -4.91
CA CYS A 4 8.31 30.09 -6.05
C CYS A 4 6.83 30.29 -6.41
N GLU A 5 6.57 30.83 -7.60
CA GLU A 5 5.22 31.02 -8.08
C GLU A 5 4.61 29.64 -8.31
N LEU A 6 3.58 29.28 -7.55
CA LEU A 6 2.92 27.98 -7.67
C LEU A 6 2.23 27.88 -9.04
N LYS A 7 2.65 26.93 -9.86
CA LYS A 7 2.10 26.70 -11.20
C LYS A 7 1.69 25.23 -11.37
N PRO A 8 0.52 24.99 -12.00
CA PRO A 8 -0.45 25.96 -12.51
C PRO A 8 -1.24 26.63 -11.36
N ALA A 9 -1.39 27.96 -11.40
CA ALA A 9 -2.00 28.71 -10.31
C ALA A 9 -3.39 28.19 -9.92
N ARG A 10 -4.24 27.89 -10.93
CA ARG A 10 -5.61 27.39 -10.71
C ARG A 10 -5.68 26.06 -9.95
N VAL A 11 -4.71 25.17 -10.11
CA VAL A 11 -4.64 23.91 -9.35
C VAL A 11 -4.26 24.18 -7.90
N PHE A 12 -3.23 25.01 -7.66
CA PHE A 12 -2.83 25.33 -6.29
C PHE A 12 -3.84 26.21 -5.55
N GLU A 13 -4.65 27.00 -6.26
CA GLU A 13 -5.79 27.72 -5.68
C GLU A 13 -6.84 26.73 -5.17
N GLN A 14 -7.21 25.72 -5.97
CA GLN A 14 -8.15 24.66 -5.55
C GLN A 14 -7.55 23.82 -4.41
N PHE A 15 -6.27 23.47 -4.49
CA PHE A 15 -5.61 22.73 -3.41
C PHE A 15 -5.59 23.50 -2.08
N ALA A 16 -5.40 24.82 -2.14
CA ALA A 16 -5.48 25.67 -0.95
C ALA A 16 -6.91 25.75 -0.36
N GLU A 17 -7.95 25.67 -1.20
CA GLU A 17 -9.35 25.58 -0.70
C GLU A 17 -9.61 24.21 -0.08
N ILE A 18 -9.19 23.11 -0.72
CA ILE A 18 -9.32 21.74 -0.20
C ILE A 18 -8.64 21.63 1.19
N ASN A 19 -7.45 22.20 1.36
CA ASN A 19 -6.71 22.15 2.63
C ASN A 19 -7.36 22.93 3.77
N LYS A 20 -8.40 23.74 3.50
CA LYS A 20 -9.23 24.35 4.53
C LYS A 20 -10.31 23.40 5.06
N ILE A 21 -10.56 22.30 4.36
CA ILE A 21 -11.65 21.36 4.64
C ILE A 21 -11.10 20.14 5.36
N PRO A 22 -11.48 19.89 6.62
CA PRO A 22 -11.19 18.64 7.30
C PRO A 22 -11.78 17.44 6.53
N ARG A 23 -10.91 16.47 6.19
CA ARG A 23 -11.27 15.31 5.38
C ARG A 23 -10.51 14.02 5.77
N PRO A 24 -10.35 13.72 7.08
CA PRO A 24 -9.77 12.45 7.47
C PRO A 24 -10.61 11.29 6.91
N SER A 25 -9.97 10.18 6.57
CA SER A 25 -10.66 8.95 6.16
C SER A 25 -11.80 8.60 7.13
N LYS A 26 -12.96 8.24 6.59
CA LYS A 26 -14.26 8.02 7.29
C LYS A 26 -14.96 9.26 7.83
N HIS A 27 -14.41 10.46 7.63
CA HIS A 27 -14.96 11.74 8.09
C HIS A 27 -14.97 12.79 6.97
N GLU A 28 -15.34 12.38 5.74
CA GLU A 28 -15.30 13.20 4.54
C GLU A 28 -16.58 14.02 4.31
N GLU A 29 -17.53 14.04 5.23
CA GLU A 29 -18.84 14.67 5.07
C GLU A 29 -18.73 16.13 4.60
N ARG A 30 -17.75 16.89 5.12
CA ARG A 30 -17.53 18.30 4.71
C ARG A 30 -16.98 18.41 3.30
N MET A 31 -16.13 17.46 2.89
CA MET A 31 -15.61 17.44 1.53
C MET A 31 -16.70 17.06 0.53
N ILE A 32 -17.55 16.10 0.87
CA ILE A 32 -18.74 15.72 0.07
C ILE A 32 -19.65 16.94 -0.13
N GLU A 33 -19.97 17.67 0.96
CA GLU A 33 -20.79 18.87 0.90
C GLU A 33 -20.15 19.96 0.01
N TYR A 34 -18.84 20.17 0.17
CA TYR A 34 -18.08 21.11 -0.66
C TYR A 34 -18.16 20.76 -2.16
N LEU A 35 -17.96 19.49 -2.53
CA LEU A 35 -18.03 19.04 -3.91
C LEU A 35 -19.45 19.17 -4.50
N GLN A 36 -20.47 18.86 -3.71
CA GLN A 36 -21.88 19.05 -4.11
C GLN A 36 -22.20 20.55 -4.35
N ASP A 37 -21.78 21.41 -3.45
CA ASP A 37 -21.96 22.86 -3.58
C ASP A 37 -21.16 23.43 -4.75
N PHE A 38 -19.95 22.92 -4.98
CA PHE A 38 -19.14 23.28 -6.13
C PHE A 38 -19.85 22.96 -7.45
N GLY A 39 -20.31 21.72 -7.64
CA GLY A 39 -21.04 21.33 -8.84
C GLY A 39 -22.32 22.15 -9.04
N LYS A 40 -23.09 22.37 -7.98
CA LYS A 40 -24.30 23.21 -8.00
C LYS A 40 -24.02 24.67 -8.37
N LYS A 41 -22.95 25.24 -7.82
CA LYS A 41 -22.52 26.63 -8.13
C LYS A 41 -22.21 26.81 -9.62
N HIS A 42 -21.61 25.81 -10.24
CA HIS A 42 -21.25 25.81 -11.67
C HIS A 42 -22.38 25.31 -12.59
N GLY A 43 -23.50 24.85 -12.03
CA GLY A 43 -24.63 24.32 -12.78
C GLY A 43 -24.37 22.97 -13.43
N PHE A 44 -23.43 22.19 -12.90
CA PHE A 44 -23.10 20.86 -13.38
C PHE A 44 -24.01 19.79 -12.77
N GLU A 45 -24.28 18.74 -13.53
CA GLU A 45 -24.93 17.53 -13.01
C GLU A 45 -23.99 16.91 -11.95
N THR A 46 -24.50 16.80 -10.73
CA THR A 46 -23.74 16.29 -9.59
C THR A 46 -24.54 15.22 -8.87
N GLU A 47 -23.92 14.07 -8.64
CA GLU A 47 -24.54 12.91 -8.02
C GLU A 47 -23.64 12.40 -6.87
N THR A 48 -24.25 11.91 -5.81
CA THR A 48 -23.57 11.23 -4.71
C THR A 48 -24.17 9.84 -4.55
N ASP A 49 -23.34 8.81 -4.54
CA ASP A 49 -23.82 7.45 -4.35
C ASP A 49 -24.08 7.11 -2.87
N GLU A 50 -24.58 5.90 -2.61
CA GLU A 50 -24.92 5.44 -1.26
C GLU A 50 -23.70 5.32 -0.33
N THR A 51 -22.50 5.20 -0.89
CA THR A 51 -21.25 5.13 -0.14
C THR A 51 -20.63 6.49 0.12
N GLY A 52 -21.10 7.54 -0.56
CA GLY A 52 -20.62 8.90 -0.42
C GLY A 52 -19.58 9.32 -1.46
N ASN A 53 -19.36 8.54 -2.52
CA ASN A 53 -18.60 8.98 -3.67
C ASN A 53 -19.35 10.10 -4.39
N VAL A 54 -18.64 11.11 -4.88
CA VAL A 54 -19.24 12.23 -5.61
C VAL A 54 -18.78 12.19 -7.06
N ILE A 55 -19.69 12.39 -8.00
CA ILE A 55 -19.41 12.58 -9.41
C ILE A 55 -19.96 13.91 -9.89
N ILE A 56 -19.13 14.69 -10.60
CA ILE A 56 -19.49 15.96 -11.22
C ILE A 56 -19.29 15.82 -12.72
N ARG A 57 -20.37 16.05 -13.51
CA ARG A 57 -20.36 15.88 -14.98
C ARG A 57 -20.30 17.24 -15.65
N LYS A 58 -19.29 17.44 -16.49
CA LYS A 58 -19.12 18.65 -17.31
C LYS A 58 -19.38 18.31 -18.78
N PRO A 59 -20.31 19.01 -19.44
CA PRO A 59 -20.55 18.82 -20.87
C PRO A 59 -19.30 19.12 -21.72
N ALA A 60 -19.19 18.47 -22.87
CA ALA A 60 -18.11 18.74 -23.82
C ALA A 60 -18.06 20.21 -24.23
N THR A 61 -16.86 20.70 -24.52
CA THR A 61 -16.66 22.00 -25.17
C THR A 61 -17.09 21.93 -26.64
N LYS A 62 -17.41 23.07 -27.22
CA LYS A 62 -17.91 23.16 -28.60
C LYS A 62 -16.95 22.53 -29.60
N GLY A 63 -17.44 21.57 -30.36
CA GLY A 63 -16.68 20.81 -31.37
C GLY A 63 -16.14 19.48 -30.85
N HIS A 64 -16.28 19.17 -29.56
CA HIS A 64 -15.82 17.92 -28.93
C HIS A 64 -16.99 17.04 -28.43
N GLU A 65 -18.22 17.30 -28.87
CA GLU A 65 -19.44 16.62 -28.39
C GLU A 65 -19.46 15.11 -28.72
N ASN A 66 -18.71 14.70 -29.74
CA ASN A 66 -18.60 13.30 -30.18
C ASN A 66 -17.35 12.59 -29.66
N ALA A 67 -16.51 13.25 -28.87
CA ALA A 67 -15.38 12.62 -28.21
C ALA A 67 -15.85 11.60 -27.13
N PRO A 68 -15.05 10.58 -26.84
CA PRO A 68 -15.39 9.66 -25.74
C PRO A 68 -15.48 10.41 -24.41
N THR A 69 -16.37 9.95 -23.52
CA THR A 69 -16.45 10.50 -22.17
C THR A 69 -15.22 10.05 -21.38
N LEU A 70 -14.46 11.03 -20.89
CA LEU A 70 -13.30 10.78 -20.03
C LEU A 70 -13.70 10.93 -18.57
N ILE A 71 -13.35 9.92 -17.78
CA ILE A 71 -13.43 9.97 -16.31
C ILE A 71 -12.07 10.42 -15.80
N LEU A 72 -12.07 11.44 -14.94
CA LEU A 72 -10.96 11.78 -14.06
C LEU A 72 -11.31 11.29 -12.67
N GLN A 73 -10.36 10.68 -11.95
CA GLN A 73 -10.66 10.11 -10.65
C GLN A 73 -9.53 10.34 -9.65
N SER A 74 -9.93 10.71 -8.46
CA SER A 74 -9.07 10.92 -7.28
C SER A 74 -9.82 10.52 -6.00
N HIS A 75 -9.11 10.31 -4.89
CA HIS A 75 -9.77 10.13 -3.60
C HIS A 75 -9.80 11.42 -2.79
N MET A 76 -10.91 11.64 -2.06
CA MET A 76 -11.16 12.91 -1.35
C MET A 76 -10.67 12.92 0.09
N ASP A 77 -10.39 11.76 0.69
CA ASP A 77 -9.87 11.64 2.06
C ASP A 77 -8.36 11.88 2.14
N MET A 78 -7.80 11.81 3.31
CA MET A 78 -6.35 11.87 3.56
C MET A 78 -5.98 11.15 4.86
N VAL A 79 -4.78 10.59 4.91
CA VAL A 79 -4.15 10.15 6.16
C VAL A 79 -3.84 11.35 7.04
N CYS A 80 -4.20 11.26 8.31
CA CYS A 80 -3.96 12.31 9.30
C CYS A 80 -2.90 11.88 10.31
N ASP A 81 -1.67 12.37 10.13
CA ASP A 81 -0.56 12.18 11.06
C ASP A 81 0.12 13.53 11.39
N LYS A 82 0.74 13.62 12.56
CA LYS A 82 1.38 14.84 13.05
C LYS A 82 2.58 14.57 13.94
N LEU A 83 3.49 15.52 14.00
CA LEU A 83 4.55 15.54 15.02
C LEU A 83 3.94 15.68 16.43
N VAL A 84 4.63 15.12 17.41
CA VAL A 84 4.15 15.01 18.81
C VAL A 84 3.83 16.37 19.44
N ASP A 85 4.57 17.41 19.06
CA ASP A 85 4.47 18.78 19.56
C ASP A 85 3.53 19.70 18.76
N VAL A 86 2.87 19.18 17.72
CA VAL A 86 1.91 19.92 16.93
C VAL A 86 0.50 19.78 17.50
N ASP A 87 -0.12 20.91 17.84
CA ASP A 87 -1.51 20.94 18.28
C ASP A 87 -2.44 21.22 17.08
N ILE A 88 -3.12 20.19 16.60
CA ILE A 88 -4.11 20.24 15.53
C ILE A 88 -5.22 19.21 15.78
N ASP A 89 -6.45 19.62 15.54
CA ASP A 89 -7.63 18.74 15.45
C ASP A 89 -8.02 18.56 13.99
N PHE A 90 -7.64 17.43 13.39
CA PHE A 90 -7.92 17.14 11.98
C PHE A 90 -9.40 17.08 11.61
N LEU A 91 -10.31 17.05 12.60
CA LEU A 91 -11.75 17.14 12.36
C LEU A 91 -12.25 18.60 12.25
N LYS A 92 -11.40 19.61 12.56
CA LYS A 92 -11.81 21.01 12.63
C LYS A 92 -10.86 21.96 11.93
N ASP A 93 -9.56 21.70 12.03
CA ASP A 93 -8.53 22.65 11.65
C ASP A 93 -8.08 22.44 10.20
N SER A 94 -7.63 23.52 9.58
CA SER A 94 -7.07 23.53 8.22
C SER A 94 -5.60 23.13 8.22
N ILE A 95 -5.16 22.44 7.19
CA ILE A 95 -3.74 22.12 6.96
C ILE A 95 -2.98 23.40 6.60
N GLN A 96 -1.91 23.69 7.33
CA GLN A 96 -1.08 24.88 7.13
C GLN A 96 0.12 24.56 6.24
N THR A 97 0.09 25.03 5.00
CA THR A 97 1.14 24.74 4.01
C THR A 97 2.23 25.82 3.97
N TYR A 98 3.41 25.45 3.47
CA TYR A 98 4.51 26.37 3.16
C TYR A 98 5.38 25.80 2.03
N VAL A 99 6.11 26.66 1.34
CA VAL A 99 7.03 26.30 0.26
C VAL A 99 8.45 26.21 0.81
N ASP A 100 9.15 25.10 0.50
CA ASP A 100 10.54 24.82 0.82
C ASP A 100 11.28 24.43 -0.47
N GLY A 101 11.94 25.39 -1.10
CA GLY A 101 12.56 25.22 -2.40
C GLY A 101 11.52 24.91 -3.50
N GLU A 102 11.61 23.73 -4.10
CA GLU A 102 10.66 23.24 -5.11
C GLU A 102 9.56 22.34 -4.51
N TRP A 103 9.47 22.27 -3.18
CA TRP A 103 8.52 21.41 -2.49
C TRP A 103 7.46 22.23 -1.74
N LEU A 104 6.21 21.80 -1.85
CA LEU A 104 5.12 22.20 -0.97
C LEU A 104 5.05 21.21 0.18
N LYS A 105 4.96 21.72 1.42
CA LYS A 105 4.93 20.95 2.68
C LYS A 105 3.87 21.47 3.62
N ALA A 106 3.51 20.68 4.63
CA ALA A 106 2.68 21.10 5.76
C ALA A 106 3.53 21.34 7.02
N LYS A 107 3.02 22.16 7.94
CA LYS A 107 3.70 22.54 9.19
C LYS A 107 3.54 21.46 10.27
N GLY A 108 4.33 20.40 10.14
CA GLY A 108 4.38 19.32 11.12
C GLY A 108 3.18 18.38 11.11
N THR A 109 2.45 18.35 10.00
CA THR A 109 1.36 17.41 9.73
C THR A 109 1.55 16.77 8.35
N THR A 110 0.81 15.72 8.04
CA THR A 110 0.57 15.29 6.66
C THR A 110 0.07 16.48 5.84
N LEU A 111 0.45 16.52 4.55
CA LEU A 111 0.07 17.59 3.62
C LEU A 111 -1.31 17.34 3.00
N GLY A 112 -1.66 16.05 2.82
CA GLY A 112 -2.85 15.60 2.10
C GLY A 112 -2.77 15.91 0.60
N ALA A 113 -1.58 15.92 0.02
CA ALA A 113 -1.42 15.99 -1.43
C ALA A 113 -1.76 14.66 -2.09
N ASP A 114 -1.63 13.59 -1.39
CA ASP A 114 -2.20 12.28 -1.63
C ASP A 114 -3.66 12.24 -1.10
N ASP A 115 -4.72 12.16 -1.92
CA ASP A 115 -4.76 12.53 -3.35
C ASP A 115 -5.50 13.87 -3.56
N GLY A 116 -5.34 14.78 -2.58
CA GLY A 116 -5.92 16.14 -2.67
C GLY A 116 -5.41 16.94 -3.86
N ILE A 117 -4.23 16.59 -4.42
CA ILE A 117 -3.74 17.27 -5.62
C ILE A 117 -4.48 16.78 -6.88
N GLY A 118 -4.86 15.50 -6.94
CA GLY A 118 -5.75 14.97 -7.97
C GLY A 118 -7.11 15.65 -7.91
N CYS A 119 -7.71 15.72 -6.73
CA CYS A 119 -8.95 16.49 -6.51
C CYS A 119 -8.82 17.94 -6.99
N ALA A 120 -7.71 18.61 -6.70
CA ALA A 120 -7.48 19.99 -7.10
C ALA A 120 -7.34 20.15 -8.62
N ILE A 121 -6.72 19.19 -9.30
CA ILE A 121 -6.62 19.15 -10.76
C ILE A 121 -8.02 19.03 -11.38
N GLU A 122 -8.84 18.09 -10.89
CA GLU A 122 -10.22 17.92 -11.35
C GLU A 122 -11.06 19.18 -11.16
N LEU A 123 -11.01 19.78 -9.96
CA LEU A 123 -11.74 21.01 -9.68
C LEU A 123 -11.27 22.18 -10.54
N ALA A 124 -9.96 22.29 -10.82
CA ALA A 124 -9.42 23.32 -11.69
C ALA A 124 -9.89 23.17 -13.15
N ILE A 125 -10.05 21.92 -13.64
CA ILE A 125 -10.62 21.63 -14.94
C ILE A 125 -12.11 21.97 -14.97
N LEU A 126 -12.85 21.59 -13.93
CA LEU A 126 -14.27 21.92 -13.80
C LEU A 126 -14.53 23.44 -13.77
N ASP A 127 -13.69 24.20 -13.09
CA ASP A 127 -13.80 25.68 -12.96
C ASP A 127 -13.33 26.43 -14.23
N SER A 128 -12.79 25.77 -15.23
CA SER A 128 -12.19 26.39 -16.42
C SER A 128 -13.15 26.42 -17.60
N ASP A 129 -13.23 27.57 -18.30
CA ASP A 129 -14.00 27.74 -19.54
C ASP A 129 -13.12 27.77 -20.80
N ASP A 130 -11.80 27.74 -20.61
CA ASP A 130 -10.79 27.90 -21.68
C ASP A 130 -10.09 26.58 -22.06
N ILE A 131 -10.50 25.46 -21.50
CA ILE A 131 -9.93 24.13 -21.77
C ILE A 131 -10.82 23.38 -22.76
N GLU A 132 -10.23 22.92 -23.87
CA GLU A 132 -10.92 22.05 -24.85
C GLU A 132 -10.98 20.61 -24.35
N HIS A 133 -12.18 20.02 -24.28
CA HIS A 133 -12.39 18.64 -23.82
C HIS A 133 -13.69 18.03 -24.34
N GLY A 134 -13.75 16.71 -24.43
CA GLY A 134 -14.96 15.93 -24.59
C GLY A 134 -15.85 15.96 -23.33
N PRO A 135 -16.92 15.17 -23.25
CA PRO A 135 -17.69 15.04 -22.00
C PRO A 135 -16.78 14.54 -20.90
N LEU A 136 -16.90 15.12 -19.69
CA LEU A 136 -16.09 14.75 -18.52
C LEU A 136 -16.97 14.24 -17.37
N GLU A 137 -16.45 13.25 -16.67
CA GLU A 137 -16.92 12.80 -15.36
C GLU A 137 -15.76 12.93 -14.37
N CYS A 138 -15.86 13.84 -13.39
CA CYS A 138 -14.90 13.95 -12.29
C CYS A 138 -15.43 13.16 -11.10
N VAL A 139 -14.69 12.15 -10.67
CA VAL A 139 -15.13 11.17 -9.66
C VAL A 139 -14.21 11.25 -8.45
N PHE A 140 -14.81 11.60 -7.31
CA PHE A 140 -14.14 11.74 -6.03
C PHE A 140 -14.58 10.59 -5.13
N THR A 141 -13.70 9.65 -4.85
CA THR A 141 -13.97 8.52 -3.97
C THR A 141 -13.66 8.86 -2.51
N ARG A 142 -14.32 8.14 -1.58
CA ARG A 142 -14.09 8.29 -0.15
C ARG A 142 -13.38 7.09 0.45
N ASP A 143 -12.72 7.30 1.61
CA ASP A 143 -12.12 6.26 2.46
C ASP A 143 -11.24 5.30 1.65
N GLU A 144 -10.39 5.84 0.79
CA GLU A 144 -9.38 5.07 0.06
C GLU A 144 -8.34 4.52 1.03
N GLU A 145 -7.78 5.39 1.85
CA GLU A 145 -6.60 5.25 2.69
C GLU A 145 -6.73 4.19 3.80
N THR A 146 -7.95 3.81 4.17
CA THR A 146 -8.14 2.82 5.23
C THR A 146 -8.75 1.52 4.75
N SER A 147 -9.68 1.56 3.80
CA SER A 147 -10.46 0.38 3.44
C SER A 147 -10.96 0.35 2.00
N LEU A 148 -10.63 1.34 1.14
CA LEU A 148 -11.15 1.47 -0.23
C LEU A 148 -12.71 1.46 -0.27
N THR A 149 -13.37 1.92 0.82
CA THR A 149 -14.81 1.73 1.03
C THR A 149 -15.65 2.37 -0.07
N GLY A 150 -15.22 3.54 -0.56
CA GLY A 150 -15.88 4.25 -1.66
C GLY A 150 -15.90 3.43 -2.93
N ALA A 151 -14.73 3.03 -3.42
CA ALA A 151 -14.61 2.22 -4.62
C ALA A 151 -15.25 0.84 -4.46
N MET A 152 -15.11 0.20 -3.28
CA MET A 152 -15.77 -1.08 -2.99
C MET A 152 -17.30 -1.01 -3.03
N GLY A 153 -17.89 0.08 -2.57
CA GLY A 153 -19.33 0.26 -2.51
C GLY A 153 -19.93 0.83 -3.79
N MET A 154 -19.13 1.39 -4.69
CA MET A 154 -19.60 1.98 -5.94
C MET A 154 -20.35 0.95 -6.80
N LYS A 155 -21.54 1.29 -7.23
CA LYS A 155 -22.38 0.43 -8.08
C LYS A 155 -22.08 0.64 -9.56
N ALA A 156 -22.20 -0.42 -10.34
CA ALA A 156 -22.11 -0.32 -11.80
C ALA A 156 -23.15 0.70 -12.34
N GLY A 157 -22.71 1.55 -13.28
CA GLY A 157 -23.53 2.62 -13.88
C GLY A 157 -23.47 3.97 -13.17
N PHE A 158 -22.73 4.09 -12.05
CA PHE A 158 -22.41 5.40 -11.45
C PHE A 158 -21.52 6.22 -12.38
N MET A 159 -20.43 5.62 -12.89
CA MET A 159 -19.64 6.14 -14.00
C MET A 159 -20.24 5.65 -15.33
N LYS A 160 -20.21 6.49 -16.35
CA LYS A 160 -20.76 6.21 -17.70
C LYS A 160 -19.68 6.29 -18.78
N GLY A 161 -18.51 6.86 -18.47
CA GLY A 161 -17.39 6.98 -19.40
C GLY A 161 -16.73 5.64 -19.72
N ASP A 162 -16.04 5.59 -20.88
CA ASP A 162 -15.35 4.41 -21.36
C ASP A 162 -13.83 4.47 -21.11
N MET A 163 -13.31 5.62 -20.69
CA MET A 163 -11.90 5.87 -20.41
C MET A 163 -11.74 6.55 -19.06
N LEU A 164 -10.72 6.16 -18.28
CA LEU A 164 -10.46 6.70 -16.95
C LEU A 164 -8.98 7.03 -16.75
N VAL A 165 -8.72 8.25 -16.30
CA VAL A 165 -7.44 8.66 -15.74
C VAL A 165 -7.57 8.75 -14.22
N ASN A 166 -6.91 7.85 -13.51
CA ASN A 166 -6.71 7.96 -12.07
C ASN A 166 -5.51 8.88 -11.82
N LEU A 167 -5.63 9.81 -10.87
CA LEU A 167 -4.64 10.86 -10.58
C LEU A 167 -3.80 10.57 -9.33
N ASP A 168 -3.98 9.39 -8.76
CA ASP A 168 -3.47 8.93 -7.48
C ASP A 168 -2.11 8.21 -7.60
N SER A 169 -1.20 8.73 -8.41
CA SER A 169 0.17 8.22 -8.54
C SER A 169 1.20 9.24 -8.12
N GLU A 170 2.29 8.77 -7.52
CA GLU A 170 3.24 9.59 -6.77
C GLU A 170 4.56 9.88 -7.50
N ASP A 171 4.68 9.48 -8.76
CA ASP A 171 5.91 9.64 -9.55
C ASP A 171 5.63 10.21 -10.95
N GLU A 172 5.96 11.47 -11.17
CA GLU A 172 5.89 12.08 -12.49
C GLU A 172 6.75 11.30 -13.52
N GLY A 173 6.24 11.15 -14.73
CA GLY A 173 6.90 10.42 -15.80
C GLY A 173 6.66 8.91 -15.79
N GLN A 174 5.84 8.43 -14.86
CA GLN A 174 5.39 7.04 -14.82
C GLN A 174 3.89 6.97 -15.18
N ILE A 175 3.53 5.97 -15.97
CA ILE A 175 2.14 5.67 -16.34
C ILE A 175 1.86 4.24 -15.91
N PHE A 176 0.99 4.07 -14.92
CA PHE A 176 0.56 2.76 -14.47
C PHE A 176 -0.60 2.26 -15.33
N ILE A 177 -0.53 0.98 -15.71
CA ILE A 177 -1.49 0.30 -16.59
C ILE A 177 -1.97 -1.05 -16.01
N SER A 178 -1.57 -1.36 -14.78
CA SER A 178 -1.88 -2.60 -14.08
C SER A 178 -1.61 -2.44 -12.59
N CYS A 179 -2.39 -3.10 -11.75
CA CYS A 179 -2.09 -3.23 -10.32
C CYS A 179 -2.38 -4.64 -9.81
N ALA A 180 -1.74 -5.02 -8.69
CA ALA A 180 -2.03 -6.30 -8.06
C ALA A 180 -3.32 -6.22 -7.23
N GLY A 181 -4.07 -7.32 -7.24
CA GLY A 181 -5.04 -7.62 -6.21
C GLY A 181 -4.36 -8.15 -4.95
N GLY A 182 -5.08 -8.16 -3.84
CA GLY A 182 -4.53 -8.62 -2.57
C GLY A 182 -5.54 -9.34 -1.69
N LYS A 183 -5.05 -10.30 -0.91
CA LYS A 183 -5.77 -10.99 0.16
C LYS A 183 -4.91 -11.09 1.40
N THR A 184 -5.55 -11.14 2.55
CA THR A 184 -4.89 -11.36 3.84
C THR A 184 -5.37 -12.67 4.43
N THR A 185 -4.43 -13.52 4.82
CA THR A 185 -4.68 -14.75 5.56
C THR A 185 -4.27 -14.55 7.01
N SER A 186 -5.22 -14.74 7.92
CA SER A 186 -5.00 -14.73 9.36
C SER A 186 -5.10 -16.15 9.90
N ALA A 187 -4.09 -16.58 10.64
CA ALA A 187 -4.07 -17.90 11.26
C ALA A 187 -3.90 -17.78 12.78
N LYS A 188 -4.62 -18.62 13.52
CA LYS A 188 -4.59 -18.65 14.97
C LYS A 188 -4.26 -20.04 15.47
N PHE A 189 -3.14 -20.16 16.19
CA PHE A 189 -2.80 -21.35 16.96
C PHE A 189 -3.23 -21.17 18.40
N THR A 190 -4.17 -21.97 18.86
CA THR A 190 -4.52 -22.04 20.27
C THR A 190 -3.69 -23.10 20.96
N PHE A 191 -3.16 -22.82 22.16
CA PHE A 191 -2.30 -23.72 22.91
C PHE A 191 -2.55 -23.62 24.40
N GLU A 192 -2.10 -24.66 25.12
CA GLU A 192 -1.94 -24.64 26.57
C GLU A 192 -0.50 -24.27 26.92
N ARG A 193 -0.32 -23.60 28.07
CA ARG A 193 1.00 -23.37 28.62
C ARG A 193 1.34 -24.48 29.63
N GLU A 194 2.61 -24.84 29.63
CA GLU A 194 3.18 -25.78 30.57
C GLU A 194 4.41 -25.20 31.28
N GLU A 195 4.78 -25.71 32.43
CA GLU A 195 6.06 -25.38 33.03
C GLU A 195 7.19 -26.02 32.23
N ALA A 196 8.26 -25.27 32.00
CA ALA A 196 9.44 -25.85 31.40
C ALA A 196 9.99 -27.00 32.28
N PRO A 197 10.53 -28.07 31.67
CA PRO A 197 11.10 -29.15 32.44
C PRO A 197 12.23 -28.66 33.36
N ALA A 198 12.38 -29.31 34.53
CA ALA A 198 13.42 -28.94 35.47
C ALA A 198 14.82 -28.98 34.84
N GLY A 199 15.65 -27.98 35.12
CA GLY A 199 16.99 -27.88 34.55
C GLY A 199 17.06 -27.25 33.18
N TYR A 200 16.00 -26.56 32.75
CA TYR A 200 16.00 -25.76 31.51
C TYR A 200 16.49 -24.35 31.80
N PHE A 201 17.09 -23.76 30.75
CA PHE A 201 17.64 -22.42 30.71
C PHE A 201 16.93 -21.59 29.66
N PHE A 202 16.49 -20.38 30.03
CA PHE A 202 15.74 -19.50 29.17
C PHE A 202 16.64 -18.50 28.44
N LEU A 203 16.34 -18.35 27.16
CA LEU A 203 17.05 -17.45 26.23
C LEU A 203 16.03 -16.58 25.51
N LYS A 204 16.43 -15.33 25.31
CA LYS A 204 15.71 -14.38 24.45
C LYS A 204 16.63 -14.04 23.29
N ALA A 205 16.21 -14.41 22.07
CA ALA A 205 16.87 -14.02 20.84
C ALA A 205 16.08 -12.90 20.16
N SER A 206 16.81 -11.95 19.55
CA SER A 206 16.21 -10.80 18.90
C SER A 206 16.93 -10.44 17.60
N ILE A 207 16.20 -9.85 16.69
CA ILE A 207 16.71 -9.20 15.48
C ILE A 207 16.05 -7.82 15.37
N LYS A 208 16.83 -6.79 14.99
CA LYS A 208 16.35 -5.43 14.72
C LYS A 208 17.24 -4.76 13.66
N GLY A 209 16.86 -3.55 13.24
CA GLY A 209 17.64 -2.78 12.27
C GLY A 209 17.51 -3.28 10.83
N LEU A 210 16.56 -4.18 10.53
CA LEU A 210 16.26 -4.55 9.16
C LEU A 210 15.61 -3.37 8.42
N LYS A 211 15.83 -3.32 7.11
CA LYS A 211 15.34 -2.24 6.27
C LYS A 211 13.81 -2.21 6.19
N GLY A 212 13.19 -3.39 6.14
CA GLY A 212 11.74 -3.51 5.96
C GLY A 212 11.27 -2.92 4.62
N GLY A 213 10.02 -2.46 4.54
CA GLY A 213 9.44 -1.83 3.38
C GLY A 213 8.03 -2.32 3.09
N HIS A 214 7.46 -1.85 1.97
CA HIS A 214 6.13 -2.23 1.54
C HIS A 214 6.08 -3.68 1.05
N SER A 215 5.06 -4.45 1.47
CA SER A 215 4.93 -5.88 1.14
C SER A 215 4.67 -6.18 -0.34
N GLY A 216 4.35 -5.16 -1.13
CA GLY A 216 4.23 -5.24 -2.58
C GLY A 216 5.48 -4.71 -3.28
N ASP A 217 5.71 -3.41 -3.27
CA ASP A 217 6.74 -2.74 -4.06
C ASP A 217 8.19 -3.10 -3.68
N ASP A 218 8.38 -3.58 -2.46
CA ASP A 218 9.70 -3.95 -1.98
C ASP A 218 9.93 -5.46 -1.88
N ILE A 219 8.93 -6.28 -2.20
CA ILE A 219 8.99 -7.74 -1.98
C ILE A 219 10.06 -8.42 -2.84
N ASN A 220 10.36 -7.89 -4.03
CA ASN A 220 11.39 -8.39 -4.93
C ASN A 220 12.80 -7.84 -4.66
N LYS A 221 12.93 -6.92 -3.69
CA LYS A 221 14.22 -6.29 -3.37
C LYS A 221 15.07 -7.12 -2.43
N LYS A 222 14.71 -8.38 -2.19
CA LYS A 222 15.41 -9.34 -1.31
C LYS A 222 15.72 -8.79 0.10
N ARG A 223 14.80 -7.99 0.65
CA ARG A 223 14.93 -7.51 2.03
C ARG A 223 14.67 -8.63 3.02
N ALA A 224 15.40 -8.63 4.10
CA ALA A 224 15.26 -9.61 5.18
C ALA A 224 13.88 -9.49 5.87
N ASN A 225 13.28 -10.65 6.18
CA ASN A 225 12.04 -10.74 6.97
C ASN A 225 12.39 -11.35 8.34
N ALA A 226 12.22 -10.58 9.40
CA ALA A 226 12.58 -10.99 10.76
C ALA A 226 11.88 -12.28 11.20
N ILE A 227 10.61 -12.49 10.81
CA ILE A 227 9.84 -13.69 11.13
C ILE A 227 10.50 -14.93 10.52
N LYS A 228 10.86 -14.87 9.26
CA LYS A 228 11.47 -16.00 8.54
C LYS A 228 12.86 -16.34 9.09
N ILE A 229 13.65 -15.33 9.46
CA ILE A 229 14.98 -15.54 10.06
C ILE A 229 14.85 -16.23 11.41
N LEU A 230 14.00 -15.71 12.30
CA LEU A 230 13.82 -16.29 13.65
C LEU A 230 13.18 -17.69 13.57
N SER A 231 12.24 -17.90 12.65
CA SER A 231 11.63 -19.22 12.43
C SER A 231 12.66 -20.26 11.97
N ARG A 232 13.57 -19.86 11.04
CA ARG A 232 14.66 -20.73 10.57
C ARG A 232 15.59 -21.14 11.70
N PHE A 233 15.94 -20.23 12.59
CA PHE A 233 16.75 -20.56 13.76
C PHE A 233 16.04 -21.57 14.66
N LEU A 234 14.79 -21.32 15.06
CA LEU A 234 14.02 -22.24 15.89
C LEU A 234 13.87 -23.62 15.26
N TYR A 235 13.65 -23.67 13.94
CA TYR A 235 13.53 -24.93 13.20
C TYR A 235 14.82 -25.75 13.24
N MET A 236 15.98 -25.10 13.04
CA MET A 236 17.28 -25.75 13.09
C MET A 236 17.59 -26.29 14.49
N GLU A 237 17.24 -25.57 15.54
CA GLU A 237 17.56 -25.97 16.91
C GLU A 237 16.60 -27.03 17.48
N GLN A 238 15.29 -26.99 17.11
CA GLN A 238 14.35 -28.01 17.60
C GLN A 238 14.66 -29.44 17.16
N ASP A 239 15.38 -29.61 16.05
CA ASP A 239 15.78 -30.93 15.56
C ASP A 239 17.07 -31.44 16.24
N LYS A 240 17.85 -30.53 16.89
CA LYS A 240 19.09 -30.88 17.60
C LYS A 240 18.86 -31.15 19.08
N MET A 241 17.91 -30.44 19.69
CA MET A 241 17.68 -30.48 21.14
C MET A 241 16.22 -30.31 21.52
N ASP A 242 15.87 -30.60 22.77
CA ASP A 242 14.51 -30.40 23.27
C ASP A 242 14.25 -28.93 23.57
N LEU A 243 14.01 -28.14 22.49
CA LEU A 243 13.66 -26.74 22.56
C LEU A 243 12.18 -26.56 22.94
N ARG A 244 11.90 -25.57 23.81
CA ARG A 244 10.56 -25.19 24.28
C ARG A 244 10.34 -23.72 23.99
N LEU A 245 9.41 -23.38 23.06
CA LEU A 245 9.06 -22.01 22.73
C LEU A 245 8.16 -21.43 23.83
N ALA A 246 8.42 -20.19 24.23
CA ALA A 246 7.59 -19.44 25.16
C ALA A 246 6.87 -18.27 24.46
N GLN A 247 7.59 -17.52 23.60
CA GLN A 247 7.04 -16.38 22.85
C GLN A 247 7.66 -16.25 21.47
N PHE A 248 6.86 -15.72 20.55
CA PHE A 248 7.32 -15.23 19.24
C PHE A 248 6.57 -13.94 18.89
N ASN A 249 7.28 -12.81 18.82
CA ASN A 249 6.68 -11.51 18.51
C ASN A 249 7.50 -10.78 17.46
N SER A 250 6.88 -10.51 16.29
CA SER A 250 7.50 -9.82 15.18
C SER A 250 6.44 -9.25 14.24
N GLY A 251 6.71 -8.09 13.64
CA GLY A 251 5.80 -7.42 12.70
C GLY A 251 4.57 -6.82 13.38
N LYS A 252 3.95 -5.86 12.69
CA LYS A 252 2.76 -5.14 13.18
C LYS A 252 1.73 -4.88 12.09
N LEU A 253 2.17 -4.54 10.88
CA LEU A 253 1.32 -4.11 9.77
C LEU A 253 1.26 -5.20 8.70
N HIS A 254 0.07 -5.50 8.20
CA HIS A 254 -0.14 -6.53 7.18
C HIS A 254 0.55 -6.21 5.85
N ASN A 255 0.72 -4.93 5.53
CA ASN A 255 1.33 -4.44 4.30
C ASN A 255 2.83 -4.08 4.42
N ALA A 256 3.49 -4.47 5.51
CA ALA A 256 4.90 -4.18 5.73
C ALA A 256 5.74 -5.46 5.89
N ILE A 257 7.00 -5.44 5.42
CA ILE A 257 8.00 -6.47 5.67
C ILE A 257 8.52 -6.29 7.10
N PRO A 258 8.44 -7.32 7.98
CA PRO A 258 8.86 -7.22 9.39
C PRO A 258 10.33 -6.85 9.56
N ARG A 259 10.60 -5.75 10.28
CA ARG A 259 11.95 -5.19 10.48
C ARG A 259 12.62 -5.62 11.76
N ASP A 260 11.86 -6.14 12.69
CA ASP A 260 12.30 -6.54 14.03
C ASP A 260 11.54 -7.76 14.52
N GLY A 261 12.10 -8.47 15.48
CA GLY A 261 11.43 -9.58 16.11
C GLY A 261 12.16 -10.11 17.35
N VAL A 262 11.43 -10.77 18.20
CA VAL A 262 11.90 -11.37 19.44
C VAL A 262 11.27 -12.75 19.61
N ILE A 263 12.09 -13.73 20.00
CA ILE A 263 11.65 -15.04 20.45
C ILE A 263 12.17 -15.33 21.85
N VAL A 264 11.35 -15.95 22.69
CA VAL A 264 11.78 -16.49 23.99
C VAL A 264 11.58 -17.99 23.96
N PHE A 265 12.62 -18.72 24.34
CA PHE A 265 12.61 -20.18 24.34
C PHE A 265 13.50 -20.74 25.45
N ALA A 266 13.27 -21.98 25.82
CA ALA A 266 14.04 -22.71 26.80
C ALA A 266 14.68 -23.95 26.18
N VAL A 267 15.88 -24.29 26.65
CA VAL A 267 16.64 -25.48 26.27
C VAL A 267 17.23 -26.15 27.52
N PRO A 268 17.59 -27.46 27.46
CA PRO A 268 18.32 -28.07 28.57
C PRO A 268 19.58 -27.27 28.92
N ALA A 269 19.88 -27.09 30.21
CA ALA A 269 20.97 -26.21 30.67
C ALA A 269 22.37 -26.64 30.13
N ASN A 270 22.55 -27.92 29.85
CA ASN A 270 23.78 -28.44 29.24
C ASN A 270 23.92 -28.03 27.75
N GLU A 271 22.82 -27.62 27.06
CA GLU A 271 22.85 -27.18 25.66
C GLU A 271 23.03 -25.66 25.52
N LYS A 272 23.08 -24.91 26.61
CA LYS A 272 23.17 -23.45 26.63
C LYS A 272 24.34 -22.92 25.76
N GLU A 273 25.53 -23.49 25.89
CA GLU A 273 26.70 -23.03 25.13
C GLU A 273 26.61 -23.50 23.67
N THR A 274 26.03 -24.66 23.39
CA THR A 274 25.74 -25.13 22.03
C THR A 274 24.86 -24.13 21.30
N VAL A 275 23.73 -23.72 21.89
CA VAL A 275 22.82 -22.72 21.29
C VAL A 275 23.52 -21.40 21.04
N ARG A 276 24.40 -20.93 21.93
CA ARG A 276 25.15 -19.68 21.74
C ARG A 276 26.13 -19.75 20.58
N VAL A 277 26.81 -20.87 20.43
CA VAL A 277 27.70 -21.09 19.28
C VAL A 277 26.90 -21.17 17.99
N ASP A 278 25.81 -21.93 17.98
CA ASP A 278 24.93 -22.07 16.83
C ASP A 278 24.28 -20.73 16.43
N TRP A 279 23.87 -19.91 17.40
CA TRP A 279 23.38 -18.56 17.15
C TRP A 279 24.42 -17.67 16.47
N ASN A 280 25.65 -17.66 16.95
CA ASN A 280 26.70 -16.85 16.35
C ASN A 280 27.04 -17.29 14.91
N ILE A 281 27.05 -18.59 14.65
CA ILE A 281 27.26 -19.12 13.30
C ILE A 281 26.06 -18.77 12.41
N PHE A 282 24.84 -18.93 12.92
CA PHE A 282 23.61 -18.62 12.21
C PHE A 282 23.53 -17.15 11.83
N THR A 283 23.81 -16.23 12.77
CA THR A 283 23.73 -14.78 12.53
C THR A 283 24.79 -14.34 11.52
N ALA A 284 26.00 -14.85 11.59
CA ALA A 284 27.04 -14.57 10.60
C ALA A 284 26.63 -15.00 9.17
N ASN A 285 25.95 -16.15 9.04
CA ASN A 285 25.42 -16.57 7.74
C ASN A 285 24.30 -15.66 7.25
N VAL A 286 23.40 -15.21 8.14
CA VAL A 286 22.32 -14.27 7.78
C VAL A 286 22.89 -12.90 7.38
N GLU A 287 23.90 -12.39 8.08
CA GLU A 287 24.60 -11.15 7.72
C GLU A 287 25.20 -11.25 6.31
N GLU A 288 25.82 -12.39 5.96
CA GLU A 288 26.34 -12.63 4.61
C GLU A 288 25.23 -12.70 3.55
N GLU A 289 24.12 -13.39 3.85
CA GLU A 289 22.96 -13.50 2.93
C GLU A 289 22.36 -12.14 2.56
N PHE A 290 22.34 -11.19 3.49
CA PHE A 290 21.68 -9.89 3.35
C PHE A 290 22.63 -8.69 3.38
N HIS A 291 23.94 -8.90 3.23
CA HIS A 291 24.97 -7.85 3.35
C HIS A 291 24.77 -6.64 2.42
N VAL A 292 24.00 -6.78 1.34
CA VAL A 292 23.70 -5.68 0.39
C VAL A 292 22.43 -4.93 0.79
N THR A 293 21.41 -5.65 1.27
CA THR A 293 20.06 -5.08 1.45
C THR A 293 19.80 -4.58 2.87
N ASP A 294 20.38 -5.25 3.88
CA ASP A 294 20.05 -5.02 5.29
C ASP A 294 21.32 -4.78 6.14
N THR A 295 22.10 -3.76 5.77
CA THR A 295 23.42 -3.47 6.33
C THR A 295 23.45 -3.01 7.79
N ALA A 296 22.29 -2.68 8.36
CA ALA A 296 22.14 -2.19 9.74
C ALA A 296 21.52 -3.23 10.69
N MET A 297 21.50 -4.53 10.29
CA MET A 297 20.91 -5.55 11.15
C MET A 297 21.74 -5.78 12.42
N GLU A 298 21.04 -5.95 13.51
CA GLU A 298 21.62 -6.24 14.82
C GLU A 298 20.94 -7.47 15.42
N PHE A 299 21.74 -8.39 15.94
CA PHE A 299 21.29 -9.61 16.58
C PHE A 299 21.60 -9.58 18.08
N GLY A 300 20.66 -10.09 18.88
CA GLY A 300 20.83 -10.25 20.32
C GLY A 300 20.52 -11.67 20.76
N LEU A 301 21.30 -12.19 21.71
CA LEU A 301 20.97 -13.41 22.45
C LEU A 301 21.33 -13.20 23.92
N GLU A 302 20.34 -13.15 24.77
CA GLU A 302 20.51 -12.92 26.21
C GLU A 302 19.79 -13.96 27.07
N SER A 303 20.24 -14.13 28.29
CA SER A 303 19.52 -14.90 29.28
C SER A 303 18.29 -14.14 29.74
N THR A 304 17.19 -14.84 30.00
CA THR A 304 15.96 -14.23 30.54
C THR A 304 15.39 -15.08 31.67
N ASP A 305 14.43 -14.51 32.39
CA ASP A 305 13.75 -15.20 33.45
C ASP A 305 12.88 -16.36 32.94
N ALA A 306 12.68 -17.34 33.77
CA ALA A 306 11.81 -18.48 33.46
C ALA A 306 10.35 -18.06 33.36
N GLU A 307 9.67 -18.56 32.35
CA GLU A 307 8.23 -18.38 32.15
C GLU A 307 7.59 -19.69 31.68
N ALA A 308 6.25 -19.73 31.67
CA ALA A 308 5.53 -20.87 31.13
C ALA A 308 5.76 -20.95 29.59
N VAL A 309 6.04 -22.15 29.11
CA VAL A 309 6.28 -22.41 27.69
C VAL A 309 5.00 -22.89 27.00
N ILE A 310 4.96 -22.78 25.69
CA ILE A 310 3.90 -23.36 24.85
C ILE A 310 4.05 -24.88 24.87
N ALA A 311 2.95 -25.62 25.02
CA ALA A 311 2.94 -27.06 25.00
C ALA A 311 3.74 -27.61 23.80
N LYS A 312 4.65 -28.55 24.07
CA LYS A 312 5.68 -29.01 23.12
C LYS A 312 5.13 -29.35 21.74
N GLU A 313 4.02 -30.08 21.72
CA GLU A 313 3.44 -30.54 20.45
C GLU A 313 2.94 -29.35 19.60
N CYS A 314 2.29 -28.35 20.21
CA CYS A 314 1.85 -27.16 19.53
C CYS A 314 3.04 -26.31 19.06
N SER A 315 4.02 -26.09 19.93
CA SER A 315 5.27 -25.38 19.61
C SER A 315 5.99 -26.00 18.42
N THR A 316 6.14 -27.34 18.40
CA THR A 316 6.80 -28.06 17.29
C THR A 316 6.05 -27.90 15.97
N ARG A 317 4.72 -28.02 15.99
CA ARG A 317 3.90 -27.80 14.78
C ARG A 317 3.97 -26.38 14.28
N PHE A 318 3.90 -25.40 15.19
CA PHE A 318 4.03 -23.98 14.84
C PHE A 318 5.38 -23.68 14.19
N ILE A 319 6.50 -24.12 14.79
CA ILE A 319 7.85 -23.87 14.24
C ILE A 319 7.99 -24.51 12.87
N ARG A 320 7.51 -25.73 12.66
CA ARG A 320 7.52 -26.40 11.35
C ARG A 320 6.66 -25.65 10.34
N CYS A 321 5.50 -25.19 10.73
CA CYS A 321 4.63 -24.37 9.90
C CYS A 321 5.31 -23.08 9.45
N MET A 322 5.91 -22.34 10.39
CA MET A 322 6.60 -21.09 10.08
C MET A 322 7.85 -21.26 9.20
N GLN A 323 8.46 -22.43 9.24
CA GLN A 323 9.53 -22.77 8.31
C GLN A 323 8.98 -23.12 6.92
N ALA A 324 7.88 -23.89 6.87
CA ALA A 324 7.28 -24.38 5.63
C ALA A 324 6.53 -23.30 4.84
N ILE A 325 5.95 -22.32 5.55
CA ILE A 325 5.21 -21.24 4.89
C ILE A 325 6.15 -20.40 4.01
N ASP A 326 5.79 -20.26 2.76
CA ASP A 326 6.57 -19.50 1.81
C ASP A 326 6.47 -17.98 2.06
N ASN A 327 7.50 -17.23 1.63
CA ASN A 327 7.59 -15.78 1.75
C ASN A 327 8.43 -15.20 0.61
N GLY A 328 7.96 -14.15 0.00
CA GLY A 328 8.66 -13.49 -1.11
C GLY A 328 7.92 -13.66 -2.43
N VAL A 329 8.68 -13.64 -3.53
CA VAL A 329 8.16 -13.72 -4.90
C VAL A 329 8.03 -15.18 -5.34
N PHE A 330 6.85 -15.54 -5.86
CA PHE A 330 6.58 -16.87 -6.46
C PHE A 330 6.60 -16.84 -7.97
N ALA A 331 6.07 -15.78 -8.57
CA ALA A 331 6.02 -15.63 -10.00
C ALA A 331 6.33 -14.19 -10.42
N MET A 332 6.98 -14.07 -11.59
CA MET A 332 7.14 -12.81 -12.31
C MET A 332 6.11 -12.75 -13.43
N CYS A 333 5.70 -11.56 -13.86
CA CYS A 333 4.77 -11.39 -14.97
C CYS A 333 5.32 -12.03 -16.25
N GLN A 334 4.44 -12.72 -16.98
CA GLN A 334 4.80 -13.40 -18.22
C GLN A 334 4.71 -12.45 -19.44
N ASP A 335 3.98 -11.36 -19.31
CA ASP A 335 3.87 -10.36 -20.38
C ASP A 335 5.22 -9.66 -20.56
N GLU A 336 5.71 -9.57 -21.80
CA GLU A 336 7.03 -9.02 -22.12
C GLU A 336 7.18 -7.58 -21.62
N ALA A 337 6.13 -6.77 -21.71
CA ALA A 337 6.13 -5.38 -21.24
C ALA A 337 6.26 -5.26 -19.71
N LEU A 338 5.85 -6.28 -18.96
CA LEU A 338 5.84 -6.32 -17.50
C LEU A 338 6.72 -7.42 -16.90
N ALA A 339 7.58 -8.07 -17.70
CA ALA A 339 8.40 -9.22 -17.27
C ALA A 339 9.34 -8.93 -16.07
N TRP A 340 9.63 -7.68 -15.79
CA TRP A 340 10.38 -7.22 -14.63
C TRP A 340 9.53 -7.10 -13.36
N MET A 341 8.21 -7.11 -13.49
CA MET A 341 7.25 -6.93 -12.39
C MET A 341 6.93 -8.27 -11.72
N VAL A 342 6.73 -8.23 -10.42
CA VAL A 342 6.19 -9.38 -9.66
C VAL A 342 4.75 -9.64 -10.08
N GLU A 343 4.45 -10.90 -10.40
CA GLU A 343 3.09 -11.37 -10.62
C GLU A 343 2.45 -11.77 -9.29
N THR A 344 3.08 -12.72 -8.56
CA THR A 344 2.51 -13.32 -7.34
C THR A 344 3.54 -13.34 -6.23
N SER A 345 3.12 -12.95 -5.03
CA SER A 345 3.96 -12.93 -3.83
C SER A 345 3.16 -13.21 -2.55
N ASN A 346 3.88 -13.58 -1.49
CA ASN A 346 3.39 -13.62 -0.12
C ASN A 346 4.37 -12.94 0.83
N ASN A 347 3.85 -12.19 1.78
CA ASN A 347 4.61 -11.61 2.90
C ASN A 347 4.05 -12.13 4.22
N VAL A 348 4.85 -12.86 4.98
CA VAL A 348 4.52 -13.19 6.38
C VAL A 348 4.74 -11.92 7.19
N ALA A 349 3.66 -11.26 7.57
CA ALA A 349 3.66 -9.87 8.02
C ALA A 349 3.71 -9.69 9.54
N SER A 350 3.08 -10.58 10.29
CA SER A 350 3.14 -10.53 11.75
C SER A 350 2.98 -11.89 12.40
N VAL A 351 3.61 -12.06 13.55
CA VAL A 351 3.45 -13.19 14.50
C VAL A 351 3.42 -12.59 15.88
N ILE A 352 2.32 -12.76 16.60
CA ILE A 352 2.13 -12.21 17.95
C ILE A 352 1.63 -13.30 18.88
N THR A 353 2.40 -13.58 19.92
CA THR A 353 2.03 -14.49 21.01
C THR A 353 1.27 -13.72 22.07
N SER A 354 0.09 -14.21 22.43
CA SER A 354 -0.67 -13.78 23.59
C SER A 354 -0.68 -14.86 24.67
N GLU A 355 -1.59 -14.79 25.64
CA GLU A 355 -1.63 -15.72 26.77
C GLU A 355 -1.76 -17.18 26.32
N ASN A 356 -2.71 -17.49 25.43
CA ASN A 356 -3.02 -18.85 24.97
C ASN A 356 -3.14 -18.98 23.45
N GLU A 357 -2.65 -17.98 22.70
CA GLU A 357 -2.76 -17.95 21.25
C GLU A 357 -1.51 -17.38 20.60
N ILE A 358 -1.17 -17.88 19.41
CA ILE A 358 -0.30 -17.20 18.47
C ILE A 358 -1.15 -16.78 17.27
N ASN A 359 -1.17 -15.49 17.01
CA ASN A 359 -1.84 -14.90 15.85
C ASN A 359 -0.82 -14.56 14.77
N ILE A 360 -1.08 -15.01 13.56
CA ILE A 360 -0.22 -14.83 12.38
C ILE A 360 -1.02 -14.12 11.31
N VAL A 361 -0.39 -13.17 10.63
CA VAL A 361 -0.95 -12.50 9.45
C VAL A 361 0.03 -12.66 8.30
N ALA A 362 -0.48 -13.11 7.14
CA ALA A 362 0.24 -13.17 5.89
C ALA A 362 -0.57 -12.44 4.80
N SER A 363 0.12 -11.72 3.91
CA SER A 363 -0.48 -10.89 2.86
C SER A 363 -0.04 -11.40 1.49
N GLN A 364 -0.99 -11.89 0.71
CA GLN A 364 -0.81 -12.39 -0.64
C GLN A 364 -1.18 -11.30 -1.65
N ARG A 365 -0.41 -11.20 -2.74
CA ARG A 365 -0.67 -10.28 -3.85
C ARG A 365 -0.47 -10.99 -5.17
N SER A 366 -1.32 -10.68 -6.16
CA SER A 366 -1.12 -11.10 -7.55
C SER A 366 -1.88 -10.19 -8.50
N ASN A 367 -1.34 -9.93 -9.69
CA ASN A 367 -2.08 -9.31 -10.79
C ASN A 367 -2.87 -10.34 -11.63
N VAL A 368 -2.80 -11.63 -11.26
CA VAL A 368 -3.57 -12.72 -11.84
C VAL A 368 -4.46 -13.32 -10.74
N MET A 369 -5.77 -13.03 -10.77
CA MET A 369 -6.70 -13.40 -9.68
C MET A 369 -6.74 -14.89 -9.38
N SER A 370 -6.64 -15.76 -10.40
CA SER A 370 -6.58 -17.23 -10.18
C SER A 370 -5.31 -17.66 -9.44
N ASN A 371 -4.18 -16.97 -9.66
CA ASN A 371 -2.93 -17.22 -8.93
C ASN A 371 -2.97 -16.65 -7.52
N LEU A 372 -3.63 -15.49 -7.32
CA LEU A 372 -3.90 -14.97 -5.98
C LEU A 372 -4.69 -15.98 -5.15
N GLU A 373 -5.75 -16.54 -5.72
CA GLU A 373 -6.57 -17.56 -5.06
C GLU A 373 -5.79 -18.84 -4.76
N ASN A 374 -5.00 -19.32 -5.74
CA ASN A 374 -4.16 -20.49 -5.54
C ASN A 374 -3.14 -20.29 -4.42
N GLU A 375 -2.45 -19.15 -4.41
CA GLU A 375 -1.45 -18.84 -3.38
C GLU A 375 -2.10 -18.72 -2.00
N THR A 376 -3.24 -18.02 -1.91
CA THR A 376 -4.00 -17.89 -0.66
C THR A 376 -4.43 -19.26 -0.12
N ASN A 377 -4.89 -20.16 -1.01
CA ASN A 377 -5.25 -21.52 -0.63
C ASN A 377 -4.03 -22.36 -0.22
N THR A 378 -2.87 -22.16 -0.84
CA THR A 378 -1.61 -22.82 -0.44
C THR A 378 -1.21 -22.41 0.97
N ILE A 379 -1.20 -21.12 1.27
CA ILE A 379 -0.90 -20.58 2.60
C ILE A 379 -1.91 -21.10 3.64
N LYS A 380 -3.21 -21.05 3.31
CA LYS A 380 -4.26 -21.63 4.16
C LYS A 380 -4.01 -23.09 4.47
N ALA A 381 -3.72 -23.92 3.46
CA ALA A 381 -3.49 -25.34 3.62
C ALA A 381 -2.30 -25.64 4.55
N VAL A 382 -1.21 -24.87 4.46
CA VAL A 382 -0.04 -25.00 5.35
C VAL A 382 -0.44 -24.73 6.81
N PHE A 383 -1.20 -23.68 7.06
CA PHE A 383 -1.68 -23.36 8.41
C PHE A 383 -2.64 -24.41 8.97
N GLU A 384 -3.59 -24.88 8.15
CA GLU A 384 -4.56 -25.91 8.54
C GLU A 384 -3.87 -27.25 8.83
N LEU A 385 -2.89 -27.67 8.02
CA LEU A 385 -2.08 -28.88 8.27
C LEU A 385 -1.33 -28.80 9.61
N ALA A 386 -0.94 -27.61 10.04
CA ALA A 386 -0.31 -27.38 11.33
C ALA A 386 -1.32 -27.25 12.49
N GLY A 387 -2.64 -27.29 12.20
CA GLY A 387 -3.71 -27.26 13.20
C GLY A 387 -4.13 -25.85 13.62
N ALA A 388 -3.89 -24.83 12.79
CA ALA A 388 -4.39 -23.47 13.05
C ALA A 388 -5.85 -23.30 12.57
N GLU A 389 -6.58 -22.42 13.24
CA GLU A 389 -7.81 -21.83 12.71
C GLU A 389 -7.44 -20.73 11.72
N VAL A 390 -8.00 -20.79 10.49
CA VAL A 390 -7.63 -19.84 9.41
C VAL A 390 -8.83 -19.03 8.96
N LYS A 391 -8.61 -17.71 8.82
CA LYS A 391 -9.56 -16.77 8.22
C LYS A 391 -8.88 -16.03 7.08
N MET A 392 -9.61 -15.87 5.98
CA MET A 392 -9.16 -15.09 4.83
C MET A 392 -10.03 -13.85 4.70
N SER A 393 -9.44 -12.71 4.31
CA SER A 393 -10.21 -11.53 3.91
C SER A 393 -10.88 -11.76 2.56
N ASP A 394 -11.91 -10.97 2.25
CA ASP A 394 -12.49 -10.92 0.91
C ASP A 394 -11.46 -10.43 -0.12
N GLY A 395 -10.55 -9.56 0.31
CA GLY A 395 -9.50 -9.00 -0.52
C GLY A 395 -10.00 -7.89 -1.45
N TYR A 396 -9.15 -7.54 -2.40
CA TYR A 396 -9.48 -6.61 -3.48
C TYR A 396 -8.92 -7.14 -4.80
N PRO A 397 -9.60 -6.84 -5.95
CA PRO A 397 -9.23 -7.39 -7.24
C PRO A 397 -8.01 -6.70 -7.84
N ALA A 398 -7.38 -7.38 -8.80
CA ALA A 398 -6.31 -6.85 -9.63
C ALA A 398 -6.88 -6.03 -10.79
N TRP A 399 -6.12 -5.04 -11.24
CA TRP A 399 -6.32 -4.40 -12.53
C TRP A 399 -5.35 -5.01 -13.55
N LYS A 400 -5.89 -5.74 -14.51
CA LYS A 400 -5.11 -6.40 -15.55
C LYS A 400 -4.80 -5.41 -16.68
N MET A 401 -3.55 -5.40 -17.15
CA MET A 401 -3.13 -4.63 -18.31
C MET A 401 -3.99 -4.93 -19.55
N ASN A 402 -4.40 -3.87 -20.25
CA ASN A 402 -5.04 -3.96 -21.57
C ASN A 402 -3.99 -3.65 -22.66
N PRO A 403 -3.51 -4.64 -23.44
CA PRO A 403 -2.50 -4.41 -24.48
C PRO A 403 -3.00 -3.55 -25.64
N ASP A 404 -4.33 -3.46 -25.82
CA ASP A 404 -4.98 -2.69 -26.89
C ASP A 404 -5.46 -1.30 -26.43
N SER A 405 -5.11 -0.88 -25.19
CA SER A 405 -5.51 0.39 -24.62
C SER A 405 -5.24 1.57 -25.58
N LYS A 406 -6.29 2.30 -25.90
CA LYS A 406 -6.19 3.56 -26.67
C LYS A 406 -5.69 4.68 -25.76
N LEU A 407 -6.19 4.72 -24.54
CA LEU A 407 -5.83 5.75 -23.57
C LEU A 407 -4.34 5.69 -23.23
N THR A 408 -3.77 4.49 -23.02
CA THR A 408 -2.33 4.31 -22.82
C THR A 408 -1.52 4.84 -24.00
N LYS A 409 -1.92 4.54 -25.25
CA LYS A 409 -1.24 5.03 -26.43
C LYS A 409 -1.25 6.56 -26.52
N VAL A 410 -2.41 7.18 -26.31
CA VAL A 410 -2.55 8.65 -26.30
C VAL A 410 -1.70 9.25 -25.17
N ALA A 411 -1.73 8.70 -23.97
CA ALA A 411 -0.96 9.21 -22.83
C ALA A 411 0.56 9.15 -23.10
N VAL A 412 1.06 8.04 -23.65
CA VAL A 412 2.48 7.89 -24.00
C VAL A 412 2.90 8.87 -25.10
N GLU A 413 2.12 9.00 -26.18
CA GLU A 413 2.42 9.91 -27.27
C GLU A 413 2.39 11.38 -26.85
N SER A 414 1.41 11.75 -26.03
CA SER A 414 1.30 13.07 -25.41
C SER A 414 2.52 13.40 -24.55
N TYR A 415 2.93 12.49 -23.69
CA TYR A 415 4.09 12.69 -22.82
C TYR A 415 5.38 12.89 -23.63
N LYS A 416 5.62 12.06 -24.67
CA LYS A 416 6.76 12.21 -25.59
C LYS A 416 6.76 13.55 -26.31
N LYS A 417 5.60 13.96 -26.80
CA LYS A 417 5.41 15.22 -27.53
C LYS A 417 5.74 16.43 -26.65
N LEU A 418 5.26 16.43 -25.40
CA LEU A 418 5.43 17.56 -24.48
C LEU A 418 6.84 17.64 -23.89
N PHE A 419 7.42 16.50 -23.49
CA PHE A 419 8.64 16.50 -22.69
C PHE A 419 9.88 15.94 -23.42
N GLY A 420 9.72 15.42 -24.63
CA GLY A 420 10.85 14.93 -25.46
C GLY A 420 11.52 13.67 -24.90
N LYS A 421 10.87 12.96 -23.96
CA LYS A 421 11.34 11.71 -23.33
C LYS A 421 10.22 10.68 -23.28
N GLU A 422 10.59 9.39 -23.24
CA GLU A 422 9.64 8.30 -23.01
C GLU A 422 9.16 8.30 -21.56
N PRO A 423 7.86 8.17 -21.29
CA PRO A 423 7.40 7.83 -19.96
C PRO A 423 7.71 6.37 -19.61
N ILE A 424 7.79 6.06 -18.34
CA ILE A 424 7.91 4.67 -17.86
C ILE A 424 6.50 4.08 -17.77
N VAL A 425 6.14 3.22 -18.72
CA VAL A 425 4.88 2.47 -18.67
C VAL A 425 5.10 1.22 -17.84
N LYS A 426 4.32 1.05 -16.77
CA LYS A 426 4.51 -0.06 -15.83
C LYS A 426 3.24 -0.47 -15.09
N GLY A 427 3.29 -1.63 -14.45
CA GLY A 427 2.34 -2.01 -13.40
C GLY A 427 2.89 -1.75 -12.02
N ILE A 428 2.05 -1.82 -11.00
CA ILE A 428 2.43 -1.76 -9.60
C ILE A 428 2.02 -3.05 -8.87
N HIS A 429 2.92 -3.57 -8.02
CA HIS A 429 2.59 -4.75 -7.20
C HIS A 429 1.96 -4.35 -5.85
N ALA A 430 1.11 -3.32 -5.90
CA ALA A 430 0.26 -2.81 -4.83
C ALA A 430 -1.18 -2.68 -5.35
N GLY A 431 -2.14 -2.40 -4.49
CA GLY A 431 -3.51 -2.11 -4.88
C GLY A 431 -3.65 -0.67 -5.37
N LEU A 432 -4.57 -0.46 -6.30
CA LEU A 432 -5.13 0.83 -6.70
C LEU A 432 -6.64 0.68 -6.82
N GLU A 433 -7.40 1.76 -6.66
CA GLU A 433 -8.85 1.75 -6.88
C GLU A 433 -9.23 1.27 -8.29
N CYS A 434 -8.33 1.44 -9.27
CA CYS A 434 -8.47 0.89 -10.63
C CYS A 434 -8.73 -0.63 -10.64
N GLY A 435 -8.24 -1.39 -9.67
CA GLY A 435 -8.56 -2.80 -9.50
C GLY A 435 -10.05 -3.02 -9.27
N LEU A 436 -10.65 -2.26 -8.36
CA LEU A 436 -12.07 -2.31 -8.03
C LEU A 436 -12.95 -1.83 -9.20
N PHE A 437 -12.51 -0.78 -9.90
CA PHE A 437 -13.21 -0.32 -11.10
C PHE A 437 -13.17 -1.35 -12.22
N SER A 438 -12.05 -2.04 -12.43
CA SER A 438 -11.93 -3.05 -13.48
C SER A 438 -12.88 -4.24 -13.31
N GLU A 439 -13.23 -4.59 -12.07
CA GLU A 439 -14.20 -5.63 -11.77
C GLU A 439 -15.62 -5.21 -12.14
N ARG A 440 -16.00 -3.95 -11.86
CA ARG A 440 -17.35 -3.43 -12.08
C ARG A 440 -17.57 -2.88 -13.49
N TYR A 441 -16.51 -2.43 -14.13
CA TYR A 441 -16.49 -1.84 -15.46
C TYR A 441 -15.45 -2.57 -16.33
N PRO A 442 -15.71 -3.81 -16.74
CA PRO A 442 -14.71 -4.68 -17.39
C PRO A 442 -14.18 -4.18 -18.75
N ASN A 443 -14.85 -3.20 -19.34
CA ASN A 443 -14.44 -2.58 -20.61
C ASN A 443 -13.82 -1.20 -20.43
N LEU A 444 -13.67 -0.72 -19.20
CA LEU A 444 -13.11 0.60 -18.92
C LEU A 444 -11.62 0.61 -19.24
N ASP A 445 -11.21 1.51 -20.13
CA ASP A 445 -9.82 1.71 -20.50
C ASP A 445 -9.18 2.70 -19.54
N MET A 446 -8.18 2.27 -18.76
CA MET A 446 -7.65 3.03 -17.63
C MET A 446 -6.15 3.24 -17.72
N VAL A 447 -5.70 4.39 -17.22
CA VAL A 447 -4.32 4.69 -16.86
C VAL A 447 -4.29 5.40 -15.51
N SER A 448 -3.18 5.29 -14.77
CA SER A 448 -2.94 6.09 -13.58
C SER A 448 -1.60 6.81 -13.69
N PHE A 449 -1.58 8.10 -13.39
CA PHE A 449 -0.38 8.92 -13.29
C PHE A 449 -0.62 10.13 -12.39
N GLY A 450 0.44 10.70 -11.86
CA GLY A 450 0.34 11.84 -10.93
C GLY A 450 1.66 12.60 -10.78
N PRO A 451 1.66 13.70 -10.01
CA PRO A 451 2.86 14.45 -9.71
C PRO A 451 3.77 13.71 -8.72
N THR A 452 5.00 14.22 -8.54
CA THR A 452 5.93 13.62 -7.60
C THR A 452 5.60 14.01 -6.17
N LEU A 453 5.20 13.00 -5.38
CA LEU A 453 5.06 13.07 -3.93
C LEU A 453 6.18 12.28 -3.25
N ARG A 454 6.51 12.62 -2.01
CA ARG A 454 7.46 11.86 -1.18
C ARG A 454 7.02 11.90 0.26
N ASP A 455 7.36 10.80 0.95
CA ASP A 455 7.09 10.60 2.38
C ASP A 455 5.60 10.76 2.74
N VAL A 456 4.73 10.34 1.81
CA VAL A 456 3.27 10.31 2.01
C VAL A 456 2.91 9.58 3.31
N HIS A 457 1.76 9.88 3.89
CA HIS A 457 1.28 9.31 5.16
C HIS A 457 2.15 9.64 6.38
N THR A 458 3.03 10.63 6.27
CA THR A 458 3.88 11.11 7.38
C THR A 458 3.88 12.64 7.45
N PRO A 459 4.30 13.24 8.59
CA PRO A 459 4.46 14.69 8.71
C PRO A 459 5.56 15.30 7.82
N ASP A 460 6.35 14.47 7.14
CA ASP A 460 7.37 14.87 6.17
C ASP A 460 6.86 14.87 4.72
N GLU A 461 5.57 14.57 4.52
CA GLU A 461 4.90 14.56 3.22
C GLU A 461 5.17 15.87 2.45
N ARG A 462 5.55 15.71 1.18
CA ARG A 462 5.89 16.84 0.31
C ARG A 462 5.52 16.60 -1.14
N LEU A 463 5.02 17.64 -1.79
CA LEU A 463 4.64 17.67 -3.20
C LEU A 463 5.66 18.48 -4.00
N HIS A 464 6.20 17.90 -5.08
CA HIS A 464 7.15 18.58 -5.97
C HIS A 464 6.41 19.50 -6.95
N ILE A 465 6.46 20.79 -6.70
CA ILE A 465 5.70 21.84 -7.40
C ILE A 465 5.88 21.77 -8.94
N PRO A 466 7.10 21.65 -9.51
CA PRO A 466 7.27 21.61 -10.97
C PRO A 466 6.52 20.46 -11.65
N THR A 467 6.39 19.31 -10.97
CA THR A 467 5.73 18.14 -11.57
C THR A 467 4.21 18.27 -11.64
N VAL A 468 3.61 19.13 -10.82
CA VAL A 468 2.17 19.46 -10.93
C VAL A 468 1.87 20.14 -12.28
N GLN A 469 2.74 21.05 -12.73
CA GLN A 469 2.61 21.68 -14.04
C GLN A 469 2.77 20.64 -15.16
N MET A 470 3.70 19.71 -15.02
CA MET A 470 3.92 18.67 -16.03
C MET A 470 2.69 17.74 -16.15
N VAL A 471 2.13 17.30 -15.03
CA VAL A 471 0.91 16.47 -15.00
C VAL A 471 -0.29 17.23 -15.58
N TRP A 472 -0.43 18.49 -15.23
CA TRP A 472 -1.46 19.37 -15.79
C TRP A 472 -1.37 19.46 -17.31
N ASP A 473 -0.20 19.79 -17.85
CA ASP A 473 0.02 19.91 -19.29
C ASP A 473 -0.22 18.59 -20.02
N HIS A 474 0.22 17.47 -19.40
CA HIS A 474 0.02 16.12 -19.92
C HIS A 474 -1.47 15.76 -19.98
N LEU A 475 -2.21 16.00 -18.91
CA LEU A 475 -3.65 15.72 -18.87
C LEU A 475 -4.43 16.56 -19.89
N LEU A 476 -4.11 17.86 -20.02
CA LEU A 476 -4.76 18.71 -21.02
C LEU A 476 -4.48 18.25 -22.45
N ASP A 477 -3.26 17.81 -22.77
CA ASP A 477 -2.93 17.30 -24.09
C ASP A 477 -3.63 15.95 -24.36
N ILE A 478 -3.77 15.08 -23.36
CA ILE A 478 -4.57 13.85 -23.47
C ILE A 478 -6.02 14.20 -23.80
N MET A 479 -6.66 15.07 -23.01
CA MET A 479 -8.07 15.47 -23.21
C MET A 479 -8.33 16.05 -24.60
N LYS A 480 -7.36 16.77 -25.16
CA LYS A 480 -7.46 17.36 -26.49
C LYS A 480 -7.32 16.34 -27.62
N ASN A 481 -6.63 15.20 -27.41
CA ASN A 481 -6.32 14.20 -28.43
C ASN A 481 -7.19 12.94 -28.35
N LEU A 482 -8.17 12.88 -27.43
CA LEU A 482 -9.20 11.84 -27.35
C LEU A 482 -10.39 12.19 -28.23
#